data_c57302f6478aec6b3e597515e0b6ccc8
#
_entry.id   c57302f6478aec6b3e597515e0b6ccc8
#
_cell.length_a   1.000
_cell.length_b   1.000
_cell.length_c   1.000
_cell.angle_alpha   90.00
_cell.angle_beta   90.00
_cell.angle_gamma   90.00
#
_symmetry.space_group_name_H-M   'P 1'
#
loop_
_entity.id
_entity.type
_entity.pdbx_description
1 polymer ?
#
loop_
_entity_poly.entity_id
_entity_poly.type
_entity_poly.pdbx_seq_one_letter_code
_entity_poly.pdbx_strand_id
1 'polypeptide(L)'
;MLTAAIKTATRTAIKACGGLDSISRAVRVGITQLSDYCNREKASVVPVDVAVELDKEAQEPLILSVMAQAEGFALVPVKFGNGLLPHDMGKFAKATSEVLQKGFESMADGNVDVQEAHEILIHAQRARTSLHHIVATAHKIIAEGKPLQVSIADGA
;
A
#
# COMPACT_ATOMS: atom_id res chain seq x y z
N MET A 1 -3.11 -20.59 15.22
CA MET A 1 -1.80 -19.91 15.01
C MET A 1 -1.95 -18.42 14.68
N LEU A 2 -2.92 -17.98 13.88
CA LEU A 2 -3.12 -16.56 13.51
C LEU A 2 -3.30 -15.65 14.73
N THR A 3 -4.16 -16.01 15.68
CA THR A 3 -4.40 -15.23 16.91
C THR A 3 -3.11 -14.92 17.67
N ALA A 4 -2.20 -15.89 17.79
CA ALA A 4 -0.93 -15.69 18.49
C ALA A 4 0.00 -14.72 17.72
N ALA A 5 -0.02 -14.77 16.39
CA ALA A 5 0.73 -13.86 15.54
C ALA A 5 0.18 -12.43 15.65
N ILE A 6 -1.14 -12.24 15.58
CA ILE A 6 -1.79 -10.93 15.78
C ILE A 6 -1.44 -10.35 17.15
N LYS A 7 -1.52 -11.14 18.22
CA LYS A 7 -1.16 -10.69 19.58
C LYS A 7 0.31 -10.27 19.70
N THR A 8 1.18 -10.98 19.02
CA THR A 8 2.61 -10.62 18.96
C THR A 8 2.82 -9.31 18.20
N ALA A 9 2.17 -9.15 17.04
CA ALA A 9 2.22 -7.91 16.26
C ALA A 9 1.64 -6.73 17.05
N THR A 10 0.49 -6.90 17.72
CA THR A 10 -0.11 -5.89 18.61
C THR A 10 0.86 -5.44 19.70
N ARG A 11 1.54 -6.40 20.35
CA ARG A 11 2.55 -6.08 21.36
C ARG A 11 3.71 -5.29 20.78
N THR A 12 4.17 -5.65 19.59
CA THR A 12 5.25 -4.95 18.89
C THR A 12 4.84 -3.55 18.51
N ALA A 13 3.63 -3.36 17.97
CA ALA A 13 3.09 -2.05 17.65
C ALA A 13 2.99 -1.15 18.89
N ILE A 14 2.42 -1.63 19.98
CA ILE A 14 2.35 -0.88 21.26
C ILE A 14 3.76 -0.48 21.74
N LYS A 15 4.73 -1.38 21.64
CA LYS A 15 6.12 -1.07 22.02
C LYS A 15 6.72 0.01 21.13
N ALA A 16 6.48 -0.03 19.81
CA ALA A 16 6.92 0.98 18.86
C ALA A 16 6.30 2.36 19.16
N CYS A 17 5.06 2.40 19.65
CA CYS A 17 4.37 3.63 20.08
C CYS A 17 4.83 4.17 21.46
N GLY A 18 5.87 3.62 22.06
CA GLY A 18 6.36 4.04 23.39
C GLY A 18 5.68 3.40 24.58
N GLY A 19 4.90 2.31 24.38
CA GLY A 19 4.27 1.52 25.42
C GLY A 19 2.80 1.86 25.68
N LEU A 20 2.20 1.12 26.62
CA LEU A 20 0.76 1.19 26.92
C LEU A 20 0.27 2.58 27.36
N ASP A 21 1.05 3.27 28.18
CA ASP A 21 0.67 4.59 28.71
C ASP A 21 0.67 5.67 27.61
N SER A 22 1.62 5.58 26.68
CA SER A 22 1.70 6.49 25.56
C SER A 22 0.51 6.33 24.62
N ILE A 23 0.26 5.10 24.16
CA ILE A 23 -0.73 4.84 23.11
C ILE A 23 -2.17 4.89 23.62
N SER A 24 -2.43 4.64 24.91
CA SER A 24 -3.79 4.68 25.47
C SER A 24 -4.47 6.04 25.35
N ARG A 25 -3.73 7.10 25.11
CA ARG A 25 -4.25 8.46 24.89
C ARG A 25 -4.64 8.72 23.43
N ALA A 26 -4.11 7.93 22.50
CA ALA A 26 -4.32 8.10 21.07
C ALA A 26 -5.43 7.15 20.53
N VAL A 27 -5.70 6.06 21.24
CA VAL A 27 -6.71 5.07 20.84
C VAL A 27 -7.93 5.10 21.77
N ARG A 28 -9.08 4.63 21.29
CA ARG A 28 -10.35 4.63 22.05
C ARG A 28 -10.43 3.62 23.20
N VAL A 29 -9.41 2.80 23.40
CA VAL A 29 -9.40 1.72 24.39
C VAL A 29 -8.38 1.99 25.49
N GLY A 30 -8.73 1.57 26.73
CA GLY A 30 -7.86 1.79 27.89
C GLY A 30 -6.70 0.80 27.98
N ILE A 31 -5.76 1.11 28.87
CA ILE A 31 -4.51 0.34 29.11
C ILE A 31 -4.81 -1.14 29.38
N THR A 32 -5.82 -1.45 30.19
CA THR A 32 -6.19 -2.84 30.54
C THR A 32 -6.58 -3.63 29.29
N GLN A 33 -7.40 -3.05 28.40
CA GLN A 33 -7.81 -3.70 27.16
C GLN A 33 -6.63 -3.88 26.20
N LEU A 34 -5.76 -2.88 26.05
CA LEU A 34 -4.55 -2.98 25.26
C LEU A 34 -3.63 -4.10 25.76
N SER A 35 -3.48 -4.24 27.07
CA SER A 35 -2.74 -5.33 27.71
C SER A 35 -3.38 -6.69 27.42
N ASP A 36 -4.71 -6.80 27.50
CA ASP A 36 -5.43 -8.04 27.21
C ASP A 36 -5.27 -8.46 25.74
N TYR A 37 -5.24 -7.52 24.80
CA TYR A 37 -4.99 -7.81 23.39
C TYR A 37 -3.57 -8.37 23.10
N CYS A 38 -2.63 -8.11 23.98
CA CYS A 38 -1.27 -8.67 23.93
C CYS A 38 -1.11 -10.00 24.65
N ASN A 39 -2.04 -10.32 25.57
CA ASN A 39 -1.95 -11.50 26.41
C ASN A 39 -2.42 -12.75 25.66
N ARG A 40 -1.56 -13.78 25.56
CA ARG A 40 -1.86 -15.02 24.84
C ARG A 40 -2.91 -15.89 25.55
N GLU A 41 -3.10 -15.71 26.84
CA GLU A 41 -4.10 -16.46 27.63
C GLU A 41 -5.51 -15.90 27.49
N LYS A 42 -5.65 -14.68 27.04
CA LYS A 42 -6.95 -14.04 26.80
C LYS A 42 -7.49 -14.41 25.42
N ALA A 43 -8.80 -14.57 25.32
CA ALA A 43 -9.46 -14.85 24.03
C ALA A 43 -9.54 -13.60 23.12
N SER A 44 -9.58 -12.41 23.72
CA SER A 44 -9.72 -11.13 22.98
C SER A 44 -8.52 -10.83 22.10
N VAL A 45 -8.78 -10.32 20.92
CA VAL A 45 -7.79 -9.76 19.99
C VAL A 45 -8.08 -8.29 19.75
N VAL A 46 -7.10 -7.56 19.25
CA VAL A 46 -7.27 -6.15 18.92
C VAL A 46 -8.37 -5.97 17.87
N PRO A 47 -9.35 -5.05 18.08
CA PRO A 47 -10.31 -4.68 17.05
C PRO A 47 -9.64 -4.01 15.85
N VAL A 48 -10.23 -4.15 14.66
CA VAL A 48 -9.64 -3.68 13.40
C VAL A 48 -9.38 -2.17 13.43
N ASP A 49 -10.29 -1.38 13.95
CA ASP A 49 -10.14 0.07 14.07
C ASP A 49 -8.96 0.45 14.98
N VAL A 50 -8.82 -0.21 16.13
CA VAL A 50 -7.69 -0.01 17.05
C VAL A 50 -6.37 -0.51 16.43
N ALA A 51 -6.41 -1.61 15.67
CA ALA A 51 -5.23 -2.11 14.96
C ALA A 51 -4.70 -1.10 13.95
N VAL A 52 -5.61 -0.45 13.20
CA VAL A 52 -5.25 0.62 12.24
C VAL A 52 -4.65 1.84 12.95
N GLU A 53 -5.21 2.23 14.10
CA GLU A 53 -4.67 3.34 14.90
C GLU A 53 -3.27 3.00 15.44
N LEU A 54 -3.06 1.79 15.97
CA LEU A 54 -1.76 1.32 16.43
C LEU A 54 -0.69 1.31 15.33
N ASP A 55 -1.01 0.78 14.16
CA ASP A 55 -0.09 0.74 13.02
C ASP A 55 0.24 2.16 12.50
N LYS A 56 -0.73 3.09 12.53
CA LYS A 56 -0.50 4.50 12.19
C LYS A 56 0.45 5.19 13.17
N GLU A 57 0.22 5.01 14.47
CA GLU A 57 1.08 5.61 15.50
C GLU A 57 2.48 4.97 15.51
N ALA A 58 2.58 3.67 15.23
CA ALA A 58 3.84 2.96 15.05
C ALA A 58 4.59 3.38 13.78
N GLN A 59 3.92 4.07 12.84
CA GLN A 59 4.43 4.42 11.50
C GLN A 59 4.85 3.20 10.67
N GLU A 60 4.31 2.03 11.01
CA GLU A 60 4.64 0.75 10.38
C GLU A 60 3.43 -0.18 10.44
N PRO A 61 3.04 -0.84 9.32
CA PRO A 61 1.86 -1.71 9.25
C PRO A 61 2.12 -3.10 9.86
N LEU A 62 2.44 -3.16 11.15
CA LEU A 62 2.86 -4.38 11.86
C LEU A 62 1.71 -5.40 11.96
N ILE A 63 0.52 -4.95 12.38
CA ILE A 63 -0.64 -5.82 12.56
C ILE A 63 -1.24 -6.16 11.20
N LEU A 64 -1.38 -5.16 10.32
CA LEU A 64 -1.90 -5.34 8.97
C LEU A 64 -1.03 -6.31 8.16
N SER A 65 0.30 -6.27 8.31
CA SER A 65 1.21 -7.21 7.62
C SER A 65 0.94 -8.66 7.99
N VAL A 66 0.68 -8.93 9.27
CA VAL A 66 0.35 -10.29 9.74
C VAL A 66 -0.99 -10.75 9.16
N MET A 67 -1.97 -9.86 9.09
CA MET A 67 -3.29 -10.16 8.51
C MET A 67 -3.17 -10.44 7.01
N ALA A 68 -2.46 -9.58 6.26
CA ALA A 68 -2.24 -9.76 4.83
C ALA A 68 -1.51 -11.07 4.52
N GLN A 69 -0.45 -11.38 5.25
CA GLN A 69 0.28 -12.65 5.08
C GLN A 69 -0.59 -13.87 5.37
N ALA A 70 -1.47 -13.80 6.36
CA ALA A 70 -2.38 -14.90 6.69
C ALA A 70 -3.39 -15.19 5.55
N GLU A 71 -3.73 -14.18 4.77
CA GLU A 71 -4.62 -14.29 3.60
C GLU A 71 -3.86 -14.52 2.28
N GLY A 72 -2.52 -14.59 2.31
CA GLY A 72 -1.69 -14.81 1.13
C GLY A 72 -1.39 -13.53 0.34
N PHE A 73 -1.53 -12.35 0.95
CA PHE A 73 -1.26 -11.06 0.32
C PHE A 73 0.03 -10.43 0.85
N ALA A 74 0.62 -9.57 0.04
CA ALA A 74 1.71 -8.68 0.42
C ALA A 74 1.23 -7.24 0.39
N LEU A 75 1.68 -6.43 1.34
CA LEU A 75 1.39 -5.00 1.38
C LEU A 75 2.32 -4.24 0.43
N VAL A 76 1.73 -3.33 -0.33
CA VAL A 76 2.48 -2.38 -1.15
C VAL A 76 2.20 -0.98 -0.62
N PRO A 77 3.22 -0.25 -0.13
CA PRO A 77 3.01 1.10 0.39
C PRO A 77 2.53 2.04 -0.71
N VAL A 78 1.43 2.73 -0.47
CA VAL A 78 0.90 3.75 -1.37
C VAL A 78 1.63 5.06 -1.06
N LYS A 79 2.53 5.48 -1.94
CA LYS A 79 3.10 6.83 -1.88
C LYS A 79 2.13 7.79 -2.54
N PHE A 80 1.62 8.76 -1.79
CA PHE A 80 0.78 9.81 -2.37
C PHE A 80 1.59 10.57 -3.42
N GLY A 81 1.08 10.60 -4.65
CA GLY A 81 1.70 11.33 -5.75
C GLY A 81 1.66 12.85 -5.54
N ASN A 82 2.47 13.57 -6.28
CA ASN A 82 2.59 15.03 -6.18
C ASN A 82 1.40 15.80 -6.79
N GLY A 83 0.32 15.11 -7.18
CA GLY A 83 -0.90 15.73 -7.70
C GLY A 83 -0.84 16.15 -9.17
N LEU A 84 0.12 15.65 -9.94
CA LEU A 84 0.26 15.91 -11.38
C LEU A 84 -0.46 14.83 -12.20
N LEU A 85 -1.73 14.58 -11.92
CA LEU A 85 -2.50 13.51 -12.55
C LEU A 85 -2.42 13.50 -14.10
N PRO A 86 -2.54 14.64 -14.83
CA PRO A 86 -2.41 14.63 -16.29
C PRO A 86 -1.04 14.18 -16.77
N HIS A 87 0.02 14.59 -16.08
CA HIS A 87 1.39 14.18 -16.37
C HIS A 87 1.62 12.68 -16.14
N ASP A 88 1.11 12.16 -15.03
CA ASP A 88 1.22 10.74 -14.68
C ASP A 88 0.40 9.88 -15.65
N MET A 89 -0.77 10.35 -16.09
CA MET A 89 -1.57 9.70 -17.13
C MET A 89 -0.85 9.69 -18.48
N GLY A 90 -0.20 10.80 -18.86
CA GLY A 90 0.61 10.85 -20.08
C GLY A 90 1.78 9.86 -20.05
N LYS A 91 2.48 9.79 -18.94
CA LYS A 91 3.56 8.79 -18.73
C LYS A 91 3.04 7.36 -18.81
N PHE A 92 1.89 7.08 -18.20
CA PHE A 92 1.27 5.77 -18.23
C PHE A 92 0.85 5.38 -19.65
N ALA A 93 0.21 6.27 -20.39
CA ALA A 93 -0.20 6.04 -21.77
C ALA A 93 1.01 5.72 -22.66
N LYS A 94 2.10 6.49 -22.53
CA LYS A 94 3.36 6.24 -23.26
C LYS A 94 3.96 4.88 -22.88
N ALA A 95 4.12 4.60 -21.59
CA ALA A 95 4.71 3.35 -21.11
C ALA A 95 3.88 2.13 -21.52
N THR A 96 2.55 2.23 -21.52
CA THR A 96 1.66 1.15 -21.98
C THR A 96 1.80 0.92 -23.47
N SER A 97 1.92 1.99 -24.28
CA SER A 97 2.16 1.87 -25.71
C SER A 97 3.49 1.16 -26.00
N GLU A 98 4.54 1.48 -25.24
CA GLU A 98 5.85 0.81 -25.36
C GLU A 98 5.78 -0.69 -25.02
N VAL A 99 5.01 -1.07 -23.98
CA VAL A 99 4.77 -2.50 -23.66
C VAL A 99 4.09 -3.23 -24.79
N LEU A 100 3.03 -2.63 -25.35
CA LEU A 100 2.27 -3.23 -26.45
C LEU A 100 3.13 -3.37 -27.71
N GLN A 101 3.87 -2.31 -28.05
CA GLN A 101 4.77 -2.32 -29.21
C GLN A 101 5.81 -3.44 -29.07
N LYS A 102 6.52 -3.50 -27.93
CA LYS A 102 7.53 -4.54 -27.68
C LYS A 102 6.91 -5.93 -27.69
N GLY A 103 5.73 -6.11 -27.08
CA GLY A 103 5.02 -7.38 -27.09
C GLY A 103 4.68 -7.85 -28.51
N PHE A 104 4.20 -6.95 -29.38
CA PHE A 104 3.90 -7.29 -30.77
C PHE A 104 5.17 -7.55 -31.59
N GLU A 105 6.24 -6.76 -31.40
CA GLU A 105 7.52 -7.00 -32.06
C GLU A 105 8.09 -8.39 -31.71
N SER A 106 8.08 -8.74 -30.42
CA SER A 106 8.59 -10.03 -29.94
C SER A 106 7.74 -11.25 -30.36
N MET A 107 6.47 -11.04 -30.70
CA MET A 107 5.59 -12.13 -31.18
C MET A 107 5.61 -12.26 -32.71
N ALA A 108 6.35 -11.41 -33.44
CA ALA A 108 6.28 -11.36 -34.91
C ALA A 108 6.78 -12.63 -35.59
N ASP A 109 7.72 -13.35 -34.99
CA ASP A 109 8.25 -14.62 -35.50
C ASP A 109 7.59 -15.88 -34.88
N GLY A 110 6.60 -15.66 -33.98
CA GLY A 110 5.84 -16.71 -33.31
C GLY A 110 6.51 -17.32 -32.07
N ASN A 111 7.66 -16.79 -31.65
CA ASN A 111 8.36 -17.19 -30.45
C ASN A 111 8.76 -15.97 -29.63
N VAL A 112 8.78 -16.08 -28.32
CA VAL A 112 9.31 -15.06 -27.43
C VAL A 112 10.53 -15.64 -26.72
N ASP A 113 11.71 -15.12 -27.01
CA ASP A 113 12.91 -15.56 -26.35
C ASP A 113 13.11 -14.91 -24.94
N VAL A 114 14.14 -15.38 -24.21
CA VAL A 114 14.41 -14.90 -22.83
C VAL A 114 14.79 -13.43 -22.80
N GLN A 115 15.49 -12.93 -23.84
CA GLN A 115 15.90 -11.53 -23.92
C GLN A 115 14.68 -10.64 -24.17
N GLU A 116 13.82 -11.03 -25.11
CA GLU A 116 12.59 -10.33 -25.44
C GLU A 116 11.62 -10.30 -24.25
N ALA A 117 11.49 -11.43 -23.55
CA ALA A 117 10.71 -11.47 -22.30
C ALA A 117 11.25 -10.50 -21.24
N HIS A 118 12.58 -10.34 -21.14
CA HIS A 118 13.21 -9.36 -20.25
C HIS A 118 12.90 -7.92 -20.68
N GLU A 119 12.94 -7.62 -21.96
CA GLU A 119 12.61 -6.29 -22.49
C GLU A 119 11.14 -5.94 -22.21
N ILE A 120 10.22 -6.87 -22.50
CA ILE A 120 8.80 -6.71 -22.17
C ILE A 120 8.63 -6.43 -20.67
N LEU A 121 9.32 -7.18 -19.81
CA LEU A 121 9.25 -7.01 -18.35
C LEU A 121 9.71 -5.62 -17.90
N ILE A 122 10.79 -5.09 -18.48
CA ILE A 122 11.29 -3.74 -18.18
C ILE A 122 10.24 -2.68 -18.53
N HIS A 123 9.63 -2.77 -19.71
CA HIS A 123 8.58 -1.83 -20.12
C HIS A 123 7.31 -1.97 -19.24
N ALA A 124 6.91 -3.20 -18.92
CA ALA A 124 5.79 -3.47 -18.03
C ALA A 124 6.01 -2.90 -16.61
N GLN A 125 7.24 -2.98 -16.08
CA GLN A 125 7.58 -2.38 -14.79
C GLN A 125 7.47 -0.86 -14.80
N ARG A 126 7.87 -0.19 -15.90
CA ARG A 126 7.71 1.26 -16.07
C ARG A 126 6.23 1.66 -16.11
N ALA A 127 5.40 0.93 -16.87
CA ALA A 127 3.97 1.15 -16.93
C ALA A 127 3.33 0.96 -15.54
N ARG A 128 3.70 -0.09 -14.81
CA ARG A 128 3.25 -0.34 -13.43
C ARG A 128 3.60 0.80 -12.49
N THR A 129 4.81 1.35 -12.58
CA THR A 129 5.23 2.49 -11.75
C THR A 129 4.38 3.73 -12.04
N SER A 130 4.12 4.03 -13.31
CA SER A 130 3.27 5.16 -13.70
C SER A 130 1.82 4.97 -13.23
N LEU A 131 1.27 3.76 -13.36
CA LEU A 131 -0.06 3.43 -12.83
C LEU A 131 -0.13 3.61 -11.32
N HIS A 132 0.93 3.23 -10.61
CA HIS A 132 1.00 3.38 -9.14
C HIS A 132 0.88 4.86 -8.72
N HIS A 133 1.49 5.79 -9.46
CA HIS A 133 1.38 7.22 -9.20
C HIS A 133 -0.06 7.73 -9.42
N ILE A 134 -0.73 7.24 -10.48
CA ILE A 134 -2.14 7.58 -10.74
C ILE A 134 -3.04 7.10 -9.60
N VAL A 135 -2.89 5.83 -9.20
CA VAL A 135 -3.65 5.23 -8.09
C VAL A 135 -3.40 6.00 -6.79
N ALA A 136 -2.15 6.35 -6.49
CA ALA A 136 -1.79 7.11 -5.31
C ALA A 136 -2.44 8.51 -5.31
N THR A 137 -2.47 9.19 -6.46
CA THR A 137 -3.14 10.49 -6.60
C THR A 137 -4.65 10.37 -6.44
N ALA A 138 -5.27 9.32 -7.01
CA ALA A 138 -6.69 9.05 -6.84
C ALA A 138 -7.06 8.79 -5.36
N HIS A 139 -6.27 8.00 -4.66
CA HIS A 139 -6.47 7.77 -3.22
C HIS A 139 -6.36 9.07 -2.40
N LYS A 140 -5.41 9.95 -2.76
CA LYS A 140 -5.28 11.25 -2.11
C LYS A 140 -6.54 12.10 -2.30
N ILE A 141 -7.08 12.18 -3.52
CA ILE A 141 -8.32 12.91 -3.82
C ILE A 141 -9.49 12.36 -2.99
N ILE A 142 -9.62 11.04 -2.91
CA ILE A 142 -10.67 10.38 -2.11
C ILE A 142 -10.51 10.69 -0.63
N ALA A 143 -9.30 10.61 -0.10
CA ALA A 143 -9.03 10.83 1.32
C ALA A 143 -9.23 12.29 1.74
N GLU A 144 -8.88 13.24 0.87
CA GLU A 144 -9.02 14.68 1.13
C GLU A 144 -10.45 15.18 0.87
N GLY A 145 -11.28 14.43 0.13
CA GLY A 145 -12.64 14.81 -0.24
C GLY A 145 -12.72 16.08 -1.09
N LYS A 146 -11.60 16.48 -1.70
CA LYS A 146 -11.50 17.71 -2.51
C LYS A 146 -11.15 17.36 -3.95
N PRO A 147 -11.83 17.95 -4.94
CA PRO A 147 -11.48 17.76 -6.35
C PRO A 147 -10.06 18.31 -6.61
N LEU A 148 -9.27 17.57 -7.37
CA LEU A 148 -8.00 18.06 -7.88
C LEU A 148 -8.29 19.10 -8.98
N GLN A 149 -7.82 20.33 -8.78
CA GLN A 149 -7.86 21.34 -9.86
C GLN A 149 -6.75 21.00 -10.87
N VAL A 150 -7.17 20.55 -12.04
CA VAL A 150 -6.27 20.30 -13.17
C VAL A 150 -6.19 21.61 -13.96
N SER A 151 -5.07 22.32 -13.87
CA SER A 151 -4.79 23.42 -14.80
C SER A 151 -4.52 22.80 -16.17
N ILE A 152 -5.47 22.93 -17.08
CA ILE A 152 -5.23 22.72 -18.50
C ILE A 152 -4.44 23.96 -18.92
N ALA A 153 -3.12 23.82 -19.08
CA ALA A 153 -2.35 24.86 -19.74
C ALA A 153 -2.95 25.00 -21.14
N ASP A 154 -3.57 26.13 -21.42
CA ASP A 154 -4.04 26.47 -22.73
C ASP A 154 -2.84 26.41 -23.66
N GLY A 155 -2.81 25.36 -24.48
CA GLY A 155 -1.85 25.24 -25.56
C GLY A 155 -2.17 26.30 -26.62
N ALA A 156 -1.37 27.33 -26.64
CA ALA A 156 -1.25 28.22 -27.80
C ALA A 156 -0.16 27.69 -28.73
#